data_88d77e0a9632ef996c65b0224bcd3dd4
#
_entry.id   88d77e0a9632ef996c65b0224bcd3dd4
#
_cell.length_a   1.000
_cell.length_b   1.000
_cell.length_c   1.000
_cell.angle_alpha   90.00
_cell.angle_beta   90.00
_cell.angle_gamma   90.00
#
_symmetry.space_group_name_H-M   'P 1'
#
loop_
_entity.id
_entity.type
_entity.pdbx_description
1 polymer ?
#
loop_
_entity_poly.entity_id
_entity_poly.type
_entity_poly.pdbx_seq_one_letter_code
_entity_poly.pdbx_strand_id
1 'polypeptide(L)'
;MIQWKKIILSTIAAIGIACFAGGTADAALVKIDEKTFPDVCVRTAVAQYDKNKDRILSDQERDKVTGIDFDSALAQHYTEGHCVDFEGMQNFTDINSIYLDLRYKAKNNSYKYWNYRADNLTQCFPNA
;
A
#
# COMPACT_ATOMS: atom_id res chain seq x y z
N MET A 1 -20.94 -42.29 19.70
CA MET A 1 -20.82 -40.84 20.01
C MET A 1 -19.38 -40.34 20.08
N ILE A 2 -18.49 -41.05 20.76
CA ILE A 2 -17.09 -40.66 20.92
C ILE A 2 -16.32 -40.62 19.57
N GLN A 3 -16.63 -41.53 18.65
CA GLN A 3 -15.99 -41.64 17.34
C GLN A 3 -16.32 -40.43 16.41
N TRP A 4 -17.50 -39.90 16.50
CA TRP A 4 -17.91 -38.74 15.71
C TRP A 4 -17.12 -37.48 16.08
N LYS A 5 -16.83 -37.29 17.35
CA LYS A 5 -16.01 -36.14 17.79
C LYS A 5 -14.57 -36.24 17.31
N LYS A 6 -14.01 -37.44 17.27
CA LYS A 6 -12.64 -37.67 16.77
C LYS A 6 -12.54 -37.43 15.26
N ILE A 7 -13.55 -37.88 14.50
CA ILE A 7 -13.57 -37.67 13.05
C ILE A 7 -13.69 -36.20 12.70
N ILE A 8 -14.54 -35.45 13.39
CA ILE A 8 -14.70 -34.00 13.17
C ILE A 8 -13.41 -33.27 13.51
N LEU A 9 -12.74 -33.63 14.59
CA LEU A 9 -11.49 -33.00 14.99
C LEU A 9 -10.36 -33.23 13.98
N SER A 10 -10.24 -34.46 13.46
CA SER A 10 -9.22 -34.77 12.46
C SER A 10 -9.49 -34.10 11.12
N THR A 11 -10.73 -33.96 10.74
CA THR A 11 -11.13 -33.29 9.50
C THR A 11 -10.84 -31.80 9.57
N ILE A 12 -11.14 -31.16 10.68
CA ILE A 12 -10.84 -29.73 10.89
C ILE A 12 -9.33 -29.47 10.88
N ALA A 13 -8.56 -30.34 11.53
CA ALA A 13 -7.11 -30.23 11.53
C ALA A 13 -6.52 -30.38 10.12
N ALA A 14 -7.04 -31.32 9.33
CA ALA A 14 -6.61 -31.54 7.95
C ALA A 14 -6.94 -30.32 7.05
N ILE A 15 -8.12 -29.74 7.22
CA ILE A 15 -8.51 -28.51 6.50
C ILE A 15 -7.63 -27.33 6.91
N GLY A 16 -7.34 -27.18 8.18
CA GLY A 16 -6.45 -26.15 8.69
C GLY A 16 -5.04 -26.25 8.10
N ILE A 17 -4.50 -27.45 8.03
CA ILE A 17 -3.17 -27.69 7.43
C ILE A 17 -3.19 -27.44 5.93
N ALA A 18 -4.22 -27.86 5.22
CA ALA A 18 -4.34 -27.62 3.78
C ALA A 18 -4.47 -26.13 3.45
N CYS A 19 -5.26 -25.39 4.22
CA CYS A 19 -5.34 -23.94 4.10
C CYS A 19 -4.00 -23.26 4.39
N PHE A 20 -3.25 -23.75 5.36
CA PHE A 20 -1.92 -23.22 5.68
C PHE A 20 -0.90 -23.52 4.58
N ALA A 21 -0.92 -24.70 4.02
CA ALA A 21 -0.05 -25.06 2.91
C ALA A 21 -0.45 -24.37 1.60
N GLY A 22 -1.74 -24.17 1.37
CA GLY A 22 -2.24 -23.40 0.22
C GLY A 22 -2.11 -21.90 0.37
N GLY A 23 -1.95 -21.40 1.59
CA GLY A 23 -1.71 -20.00 1.91
C GLY A 23 -0.25 -19.56 1.76
N THR A 24 0.57 -20.32 1.05
CA THR A 24 1.98 -19.99 0.80
C THR A 24 2.16 -18.74 -0.06
N ALA A 25 1.19 -18.40 -0.82
CA ALA A 25 1.16 -17.10 -1.49
C ALA A 25 0.66 -16.02 -0.53
N ASP A 26 1.02 -16.13 0.72
CA ASP A 26 0.58 -15.19 1.73
C ASP A 26 0.51 -13.81 1.18
N ALA A 27 -0.66 -13.53 0.76
CA ALA A 27 -1.19 -12.23 0.68
C ALA A 27 -0.93 -11.55 2.02
N ALA A 28 0.28 -11.07 2.21
CA ALA A 28 0.58 -10.25 3.36
C ALA A 28 -0.37 -9.08 3.30
N LEU A 29 -1.35 -9.09 4.18
CA LEU A 29 -2.33 -8.01 4.29
C LEU A 29 -1.56 -6.72 4.55
N VAL A 30 -1.57 -5.83 3.59
CA VAL A 30 -0.88 -4.55 3.67
C VAL A 30 -1.82 -3.53 4.29
N LYS A 31 -1.57 -3.19 5.54
CA LYS A 31 -2.38 -2.19 6.26
C LYS A 31 -2.04 -0.78 5.80
N ILE A 32 -3.06 0.05 5.66
CA ILE A 32 -2.89 1.48 5.39
C ILE A 32 -2.77 2.21 6.73
N ASP A 33 -1.59 2.18 7.32
CA ASP A 33 -1.27 2.80 8.60
C ASP A 33 0.12 3.48 8.57
N GLU A 34 0.46 4.16 9.66
CA GLU A 34 1.72 4.89 9.77
C GLU A 34 2.95 3.99 9.83
N LYS A 35 2.76 2.74 10.22
CA LYS A 35 3.84 1.77 10.28
C LYS A 35 4.23 1.29 8.89
N THR A 36 3.25 1.07 8.04
CA THR A 36 3.45 0.57 6.67
C THR A 36 3.77 1.70 5.69
N PHE A 37 3.07 2.82 5.82
CA PHE A 37 3.24 4.02 5.01
C PHE A 37 3.43 5.23 5.94
N PRO A 38 4.66 5.56 6.31
CA PRO A 38 4.93 6.64 7.29
C PRO A 38 4.43 8.01 6.83
N ASP A 39 4.50 8.27 5.53
CA ASP A 39 4.14 9.56 4.97
C ASP A 39 2.63 9.69 4.73
N VAL A 40 2.03 10.77 5.22
CA VAL A 40 0.60 11.05 5.06
C VAL A 40 0.18 11.23 3.60
N CYS A 41 1.04 11.84 2.77
CA CYS A 41 0.75 11.99 1.34
C CYS A 41 0.68 10.63 0.66
N VAL A 42 1.60 9.75 0.99
CA VAL A 42 1.65 8.38 0.46
C VAL A 42 0.45 7.57 0.95
N ARG A 43 0.12 7.61 2.25
CA ARG A 43 -1.08 6.93 2.77
C ARG A 43 -2.35 7.39 2.08
N THR A 44 -2.49 8.69 1.84
CA THR A 44 -3.67 9.24 1.16
C THR A 44 -3.75 8.80 -0.29
N ALA A 45 -2.63 8.79 -1.00
CA ALA A 45 -2.58 8.28 -2.37
C ALA A 45 -2.93 6.79 -2.45
N VAL A 46 -2.43 6.00 -1.52
CA VAL A 46 -2.67 4.56 -1.46
C VAL A 46 -4.11 4.22 -1.08
N ALA A 47 -4.73 5.01 -0.21
CA ALA A 47 -6.10 4.78 0.26
C ALA A 47 -7.15 4.81 -0.87
N GLN A 48 -6.87 5.43 -2.01
CA GLN A 48 -7.78 5.42 -3.16
C GLN A 48 -7.97 4.03 -3.80
N TYR A 49 -7.02 3.11 -3.56
CA TYR A 49 -7.05 1.73 -4.08
C TYR A 49 -7.75 0.75 -3.13
N ASP A 50 -7.98 1.13 -1.89
CA ASP A 50 -8.79 0.40 -0.92
C ASP A 50 -10.27 0.56 -1.26
N LYS A 51 -10.81 -0.40 -2.02
CA LYS A 51 -12.16 -0.33 -2.57
C LYS A 51 -13.24 -0.61 -1.54
N ASN A 52 -12.98 -1.47 -0.60
CA ASN A 52 -13.91 -1.84 0.46
C ASN A 52 -13.80 -0.94 1.69
N LYS A 53 -12.78 -0.07 1.76
CA LYS A 53 -12.53 0.90 2.83
C LYS A 53 -12.32 0.26 4.21
N ASP A 54 -11.69 -0.91 4.22
CA ASP A 54 -11.33 -1.60 5.47
C ASP A 54 -9.92 -1.24 5.99
N ARG A 55 -9.21 -0.35 5.27
CA ARG A 55 -7.83 0.08 5.52
C ARG A 55 -6.81 -1.04 5.37
N ILE A 56 -7.13 -2.03 4.56
CA ILE A 56 -6.26 -3.14 4.21
C ILE A 56 -6.24 -3.26 2.69
N LEU A 57 -5.07 -3.33 2.11
CA LEU A 57 -4.92 -3.60 0.68
C LEU A 57 -4.77 -5.10 0.47
N SER A 58 -5.78 -5.70 -0.09
CA SER A 58 -5.74 -7.09 -0.56
C SER A 58 -4.82 -7.22 -1.79
N ASP A 59 -4.39 -8.42 -2.10
CA ASP A 59 -3.63 -8.68 -3.33
C ASP A 59 -4.41 -8.23 -4.56
N GLN A 60 -5.69 -8.51 -4.61
CA GLN A 60 -6.55 -8.12 -5.74
C GLN A 60 -6.63 -6.61 -5.95
N GLU A 61 -6.51 -5.83 -4.88
CA GLU A 61 -6.47 -4.37 -4.97
C GLU A 61 -5.10 -3.89 -5.42
N ARG A 62 -4.02 -4.50 -4.90
CA ARG A 62 -2.64 -4.15 -5.26
C ARG A 62 -2.28 -4.54 -6.69
N ASP A 63 -2.66 -5.73 -7.14
CA ASP A 63 -2.32 -6.25 -8.47
C ASP A 63 -2.92 -5.43 -9.62
N LYS A 64 -3.94 -4.64 -9.33
CA LYS A 64 -4.55 -3.73 -10.32
C LYS A 64 -3.87 -2.38 -10.42
N VAL A 65 -2.92 -2.10 -9.53
CA VAL A 65 -2.23 -0.80 -9.48
C VAL A 65 -0.97 -0.87 -10.33
N THR A 66 -1.08 -0.46 -11.58
CA THR A 66 0.04 -0.39 -12.53
C THR A 66 0.65 1.01 -12.61
N GLY A 67 -0.05 2.00 -12.12
CA GLY A 67 0.41 3.38 -12.03
C GLY A 67 -0.19 4.07 -10.82
N ILE A 68 0.51 5.06 -10.30
CA ILE A 68 0.05 5.85 -9.15
C ILE A 68 0.24 7.34 -9.40
N ASP A 69 -0.77 8.11 -9.01
CA ASP A 69 -0.80 9.56 -9.06
C ASP A 69 -0.82 10.11 -7.63
N PHE A 70 0.20 10.87 -7.29
CA PHE A 70 0.33 11.51 -5.98
C PHE A 70 -0.18 12.96 -5.95
N ASP A 71 -0.55 13.55 -7.07
CA ASP A 71 -0.84 14.97 -7.17
C ASP A 71 -1.95 15.42 -6.21
N SER A 72 -3.05 14.69 -6.20
CA SER A 72 -4.18 14.98 -5.30
C SER A 72 -3.82 14.86 -3.81
N ALA A 73 -3.04 13.85 -3.46
CA ALA A 73 -2.60 13.62 -2.07
C ALA A 73 -1.61 14.69 -1.61
N LEU A 74 -0.70 15.08 -2.49
CA LEU A 74 0.25 16.17 -2.23
C LEU A 74 -0.47 17.51 -2.06
N ALA A 75 -1.44 17.81 -2.91
CA ALA A 75 -2.24 19.02 -2.79
C ALA A 75 -2.98 19.14 -1.45
N GLN A 76 -3.40 17.99 -0.88
CA GLN A 76 -4.12 17.95 0.40
C GLN A 76 -3.21 18.05 1.62
N HIS A 77 -2.06 17.42 1.59
CA HIS A 77 -1.27 17.15 2.79
C HIS A 77 0.14 17.70 2.78
N TYR A 78 0.65 18.12 1.62
CA TYR A 78 2.00 18.64 1.56
C TYR A 78 2.11 20.02 2.25
N THR A 79 3.10 20.15 3.10
CA THR A 79 3.47 21.41 3.75
C THR A 79 4.91 21.78 3.40
N GLU A 80 5.20 23.09 3.36
CA GLU A 80 6.56 23.56 3.05
C GLU A 80 7.57 22.98 4.06
N GLY A 81 8.66 22.44 3.53
CA GLY A 81 9.69 21.77 4.32
C GLY A 81 9.46 20.27 4.58
N HIS A 82 8.28 19.76 4.23
CA HIS A 82 8.03 18.32 4.25
C HIS A 82 8.87 17.64 3.17
N CYS A 83 9.49 16.53 3.51
CA CYS A 83 10.17 15.66 2.56
C CYS A 83 9.38 14.37 2.43
N VAL A 84 8.78 14.14 1.27
CA VAL A 84 7.92 12.97 1.05
C VAL A 84 8.73 11.69 1.10
N ASP A 85 8.27 10.74 1.89
CA ASP A 85 8.85 9.42 2.09
C ASP A 85 7.95 8.37 1.45
N PHE A 86 8.46 7.67 0.42
CA PHE A 86 7.71 6.65 -0.32
C PHE A 86 7.75 5.26 0.33
N GLU A 87 8.25 5.14 1.55
CA GLU A 87 8.25 3.86 2.28
C GLU A 87 6.87 3.22 2.30
N GLY A 88 6.83 1.92 2.04
CA GLY A 88 5.59 1.15 1.90
C GLY A 88 5.19 0.88 0.44
N MET A 89 5.61 1.71 -0.51
CA MET A 89 5.24 1.55 -1.92
C MET A 89 5.82 0.30 -2.57
N GLN A 90 6.89 -0.27 -2.02
CA GLN A 90 7.44 -1.56 -2.44
C GLN A 90 6.46 -2.74 -2.28
N ASN A 91 5.36 -2.54 -1.55
CA ASN A 91 4.28 -3.53 -1.47
C ASN A 91 3.43 -3.62 -2.76
N PHE A 92 3.62 -2.70 -3.69
CA PHE A 92 2.99 -2.72 -5.01
C PHE A 92 4.02 -3.15 -6.05
N THR A 93 3.94 -4.38 -6.50
CA THR A 93 4.95 -4.98 -7.41
C THR A 93 4.75 -4.63 -8.88
N ASP A 94 3.55 -4.24 -9.27
CA ASP A 94 3.16 -4.05 -10.66
C ASP A 94 3.18 -2.58 -11.11
N ILE A 95 3.56 -1.66 -10.22
CA ILE A 95 3.70 -0.25 -10.58
C ILE A 95 4.86 -0.07 -11.56
N ASN A 96 4.55 0.42 -12.74
CA ASN A 96 5.51 0.74 -13.80
C ASN A 96 5.46 2.22 -14.21
N SER A 97 4.55 2.99 -13.64
CA SER A 97 4.44 4.43 -13.91
C SER A 97 4.06 5.20 -12.64
N ILE A 98 4.69 6.35 -12.48
CA ILE A 98 4.45 7.26 -11.36
C ILE A 98 4.17 8.64 -11.93
N TYR A 99 3.07 9.24 -11.54
CA TYR A 99 2.78 10.63 -11.85
C TYR A 99 3.08 11.50 -10.63
N LEU A 100 3.99 12.45 -10.83
CA LEU A 100 4.43 13.40 -9.82
C LEU A 100 4.45 14.81 -10.44
N ASP A 101 3.52 15.69 -10.08
CA ASP A 101 3.74 17.12 -10.30
C ASP A 101 4.58 17.65 -9.13
N LEU A 102 5.81 17.98 -9.41
CA LEU A 102 6.75 18.50 -8.41
C LEU A 102 6.44 19.91 -7.93
N ARG A 103 5.43 20.55 -8.51
CA ARG A 103 5.05 21.92 -8.19
C ARG A 103 3.83 21.95 -7.30
N TYR A 104 3.85 22.84 -6.35
CA TYR A 104 2.66 23.21 -5.59
C TYR A 104 2.49 24.73 -5.55
N LYS A 105 1.26 25.16 -5.42
CA LYS A 105 0.92 26.56 -5.35
C LYS A 105 0.98 27.05 -3.91
N ALA A 106 1.94 27.90 -3.60
CA ALA A 106 2.07 28.49 -2.27
C ALA A 106 0.98 29.54 -2.00
N LYS A 107 0.79 29.91 -0.74
CA LYS A 107 -0.22 30.89 -0.29
C LYS A 107 -0.13 32.25 -0.99
N ASN A 108 1.05 32.64 -1.46
CA ASN A 108 1.29 33.88 -2.20
C ASN A 108 1.10 33.74 -3.72
N ASN A 109 0.42 32.69 -4.18
CA ASN A 109 0.22 32.36 -5.59
C ASN A 109 1.49 32.02 -6.40
N SER A 110 2.66 31.99 -5.82
CA SER A 110 3.86 31.52 -6.50
C SER A 110 3.89 29.99 -6.57
N TYR A 111 4.52 29.46 -7.61
CA TYR A 111 4.80 28.04 -7.68
C TYR A 111 6.09 27.73 -6.92
N LYS A 112 6.05 26.71 -6.08
CA LYS A 112 7.20 26.13 -5.40
C LYS A 112 7.29 24.66 -5.73
N TYR A 113 8.42 24.04 -5.41
CA TYR A 113 8.65 22.61 -5.60
C TYR A 113 8.58 21.93 -4.25
N TRP A 114 7.95 20.76 -4.21
CA TRP A 114 8.00 19.93 -3.01
C TRP A 114 9.27 19.05 -3.00
N ASN A 115 9.69 18.63 -1.84
CA ASN A 115 10.86 17.80 -1.63
C ASN A 115 10.47 16.34 -1.51
N TYR A 116 11.33 15.45 -1.96
CA TYR A 116 11.18 14.01 -1.81
C TYR A 116 12.54 13.34 -1.64
N ARG A 117 12.52 12.12 -1.10
CA ARG A 117 13.70 11.28 -0.99
C ARG A 117 13.92 10.54 -2.31
N ALA A 118 14.93 10.93 -3.07
CA ALA A 118 15.24 10.33 -4.37
C ALA A 118 15.72 8.88 -4.24
N ASP A 119 16.50 8.57 -3.21
CA ASP A 119 16.94 7.22 -2.90
C ASP A 119 15.77 6.31 -2.55
N ASN A 120 14.85 6.80 -1.77
CA ASN A 120 13.64 6.10 -1.38
C ASN A 120 12.70 5.89 -2.58
N LEU A 121 12.59 6.85 -3.49
CA LEU A 121 11.80 6.71 -4.71
C LEU A 121 12.28 5.52 -5.55
N THR A 122 13.58 5.43 -5.81
CA THR A 122 14.14 4.34 -6.63
C THR A 122 14.06 2.97 -5.95
N GLN A 123 14.15 2.93 -4.62
CA GLN A 123 13.99 1.69 -3.85
C GLN A 123 12.54 1.21 -3.81
N CYS A 124 11.60 2.13 -3.70
CA CYS A 124 10.18 1.82 -3.56
C CYS A 124 9.49 1.52 -4.90
N PHE A 125 10.06 1.96 -6.01
CA PHE A 125 9.53 1.77 -7.36
C PHE A 125 10.57 1.23 -8.33
N PRO A 126 11.07 0.02 -8.13
CA PRO A 126 12.18 -0.52 -8.92
C PRO A 126 11.84 -0.75 -10.40
N ASN A 127 10.56 -0.82 -10.75
CA ASN A 127 10.06 -1.07 -12.10
C ASN A 127 9.46 0.17 -12.79
N ALA A 128 9.46 1.29 -12.10
CA ALA A 128 8.91 2.53 -12.64
C ALA A 128 9.93 3.34 -13.44
#